data_dbe028b15398c0599f5b67c4649cfbe7
#
_entry.id   dbe028b15398c0599f5b67c4649cfbe7
#
_cell.length_a   1.000
_cell.length_b   1.000
_cell.length_c   1.000
_cell.angle_alpha   90.00
_cell.angle_beta   90.00
_cell.angle_gamma   90.00
#
_symmetry.space_group_name_H-M   'P 1'
#
loop_
_entity.id
_entity.type
_entity.pdbx_description
1 polymer ?
#
loop_
_entity_poly.entity_id
_entity_poly.type
_entity_poly.pdbx_seq_one_letter_code
_entity_poly.pdbx_strand_id
1 'polypeptide(L)'
;VSIDVSTFCGMNKKAKFIDVDHGEWWATPTKVVTCGQKHPNRRKISLADIIAALDTNHQGLVFIDSSSYSSSNKKAKFIDVDHGEWWAPVYKVAFYGQSHPGRKSKKLSDSRASTHTTDDFRAKMSQRIKEKYHDIASTNLQRYGVSTPLLLPETIDKNRSRFLSPEALKKKEETRAERRLRLNERKRSKRTKADPADRLRKLQEIGVAKSLDGRSIKDIWKLNFADKISYSFVCKIYAKHLPATESDFISLVEEHFTMSDIETLMSSNPMLSRFDKFPAKGCNIRPDFKVSDRVYVNVDGLYWHSDKTLHKKYHLKARLKAEEFNLRLLQFRADEVIYKRSIVDSMIAVKAGAVKDKLHARKLDIRQVTAPEAKTFLKANHLMGFASASVYLALKDVDQIKVLLSLRFEGSQVKIVRFASALSTVVVGGYSKLLKYAIKTFDIDKIYTFVDLRYGDVASLKDMGFVHVGTTLGWKWTDYDKTYNRLFCKANMDERKLTQKEYAKELGLVKIYDAGQAKMVLSVDRGSDG
;
A
#
# COMPACT_ATOMS: atom_id res chain seq x y z
N VAL A 1 -28.81 30.59 -28.85
CA VAL A 1 -28.29 31.37 -27.71
C VAL A 1 -27.19 32.28 -28.21
N SER A 2 -27.32 33.59 -27.98
CA SER A 2 -26.31 34.60 -28.27
C SER A 2 -25.81 35.26 -26.99
N ILE A 3 -24.66 35.93 -27.07
CA ILE A 3 -24.10 36.67 -25.92
C ILE A 3 -24.24 38.17 -26.21
N ASP A 4 -24.63 38.94 -25.23
CA ASP A 4 -24.57 40.40 -25.28
C ASP A 4 -23.11 40.85 -25.08
N VAL A 5 -22.47 41.22 -26.19
CA VAL A 5 -21.04 41.54 -26.23
C VAL A 5 -20.70 42.72 -25.31
N SER A 6 -21.63 43.67 -25.11
CA SER A 6 -21.42 44.83 -24.21
C SER A 6 -21.20 44.44 -22.74
N THR A 7 -21.70 43.26 -22.35
CA THR A 7 -21.58 42.72 -20.99
C THR A 7 -20.42 41.75 -20.80
N PHE A 8 -19.68 41.43 -21.89
CA PHE A 8 -18.61 40.47 -21.86
C PHE A 8 -17.31 41.07 -21.31
N CYS A 9 -16.96 40.64 -20.11
CA CYS A 9 -15.73 41.07 -19.39
C CYS A 9 -14.73 39.91 -19.17
N GLY A 10 -14.83 38.85 -19.99
CA GLY A 10 -13.93 37.67 -19.94
C GLY A 10 -14.64 36.35 -19.62
N MET A 11 -14.03 35.23 -19.93
CA MET A 11 -14.60 33.89 -19.92
C MET A 11 -15.10 33.42 -18.53
N ASN A 12 -14.55 33.94 -17.45
CA ASN A 12 -14.87 33.54 -16.08
C ASN A 12 -15.73 34.56 -15.31
N LYS A 13 -16.09 35.68 -15.92
CA LYS A 13 -17.04 36.66 -15.35
C LYS A 13 -18.41 36.43 -15.96
N LYS A 14 -19.47 36.76 -15.21
CA LYS A 14 -20.83 36.65 -15.73
C LYS A 14 -21.04 37.63 -16.88
N ALA A 15 -21.63 37.17 -17.96
CA ALA A 15 -22.10 37.95 -19.08
C ALA A 15 -23.57 37.64 -19.34
N LYS A 16 -24.25 38.52 -20.01
CA LYS A 16 -25.66 38.39 -20.38
C LYS A 16 -25.77 37.55 -21.65
N PHE A 17 -26.53 36.50 -21.59
CA PHE A 17 -26.90 35.66 -22.73
C PHE A 17 -28.36 35.84 -23.08
N ILE A 18 -28.68 35.67 -24.34
CA ILE A 18 -30.03 35.79 -24.88
C ILE A 18 -30.41 34.44 -25.49
N ASP A 19 -31.43 33.83 -24.95
CA ASP A 19 -32.04 32.62 -25.52
C ASP A 19 -33.28 33.01 -26.32
N VAL A 20 -33.39 32.57 -27.57
CA VAL A 20 -34.46 32.98 -28.48
C VAL A 20 -35.86 32.63 -27.95
N ASP A 21 -35.97 31.51 -27.20
CA ASP A 21 -37.24 31.00 -26.71
C ASP A 21 -37.56 31.42 -25.25
N HIS A 22 -36.50 31.78 -24.45
CA HIS A 22 -36.65 31.95 -23.02
C HIS A 22 -36.17 33.30 -22.48
N GLY A 23 -35.63 34.18 -23.35
CA GLY A 23 -35.19 35.52 -22.99
C GLY A 23 -33.77 35.61 -22.45
N GLU A 24 -33.52 36.61 -21.65
CA GLU A 24 -32.19 36.98 -21.16
C GLU A 24 -31.84 36.29 -19.84
N TRP A 25 -30.57 35.87 -19.68
CA TRP A 25 -30.06 35.38 -18.39
C TRP A 25 -28.56 35.66 -18.23
N TRP A 26 -28.09 35.66 -17.00
CA TRP A 26 -26.70 35.88 -16.65
C TRP A 26 -25.97 34.57 -16.34
N ALA A 27 -24.89 34.26 -17.09
CA ALA A 27 -24.06 33.10 -16.86
C ALA A 27 -22.59 33.39 -17.14
N THR A 28 -21.68 32.56 -16.65
CA THR A 28 -20.28 32.65 -17.06
C THR A 28 -20.08 32.04 -18.45
N PRO A 29 -19.42 32.74 -19.41
CA PRO A 29 -19.21 32.21 -20.77
C PRO A 29 -18.60 30.82 -20.78
N THR A 30 -17.64 30.52 -19.91
CA THR A 30 -17.08 29.17 -19.78
C THR A 30 -18.15 28.10 -19.52
N LYS A 31 -19.17 28.37 -18.71
CA LYS A 31 -20.24 27.40 -18.43
C LYS A 31 -21.16 27.21 -19.62
N VAL A 32 -21.46 28.28 -20.34
CA VAL A 32 -22.35 28.22 -21.52
C VAL A 32 -21.65 27.58 -22.70
N VAL A 33 -20.43 28.04 -23.03
CA VAL A 33 -19.70 27.60 -24.22
C VAL A 33 -19.04 26.23 -24.03
N THR A 34 -18.38 26.01 -22.88
CA THR A 34 -17.60 24.78 -22.67
C THR A 34 -18.39 23.67 -21.99
N CYS A 35 -19.32 24.02 -21.08
CA CYS A 35 -20.11 23.04 -20.32
C CYS A 35 -21.55 22.91 -20.86
N GLY A 36 -21.93 23.63 -21.91
CA GLY A 36 -23.26 23.56 -22.53
C GLY A 36 -24.39 24.03 -21.62
N GLN A 37 -24.14 24.95 -20.70
CA GLN A 37 -25.18 25.48 -19.81
C GLN A 37 -26.22 26.24 -20.63
N LYS A 38 -27.47 25.82 -20.55
CA LYS A 38 -28.63 26.42 -21.23
C LYS A 38 -29.36 27.38 -20.31
N HIS A 39 -30.32 28.15 -20.86
CA HIS A 39 -31.17 29.04 -20.09
C HIS A 39 -31.87 28.30 -18.94
N PRO A 40 -31.98 28.88 -17.73
CA PRO A 40 -32.57 28.20 -16.56
C PRO A 40 -34.00 27.67 -16.79
N ASN A 41 -34.77 28.35 -17.65
CA ASN A 41 -36.14 27.94 -17.97
C ASN A 41 -36.22 26.98 -19.16
N ARG A 42 -35.11 26.70 -19.86
CA ARG A 42 -35.09 25.78 -20.97
C ARG A 42 -35.32 24.35 -20.48
N ARG A 43 -36.56 23.93 -20.57
CA ARG A 43 -37.12 22.63 -20.23
C ARG A 43 -36.63 22.02 -18.90
N LYS A 44 -37.32 22.32 -17.84
CA LYS A 44 -37.26 21.49 -16.64
C LYS A 44 -37.73 20.09 -17.05
N ILE A 45 -36.88 19.08 -16.85
CA ILE A 45 -37.23 17.70 -17.10
C ILE A 45 -38.47 17.37 -16.27
N SER A 46 -39.57 17.05 -16.93
CA SER A 46 -40.84 16.70 -16.29
C SER A 46 -40.81 15.29 -15.70
N LEU A 47 -41.70 14.98 -14.78
CA LEU A 47 -41.84 13.60 -14.28
C LEU A 47 -42.17 12.60 -15.39
N ALA A 48 -42.97 13.03 -16.40
CA ALA A 48 -43.27 12.23 -17.57
C ALA A 48 -42.01 11.88 -18.39
N ASP A 49 -41.09 12.84 -18.59
CA ASP A 49 -39.80 12.59 -19.28
C ASP A 49 -38.95 11.58 -18.50
N ILE A 50 -39.00 11.59 -17.17
CA ILE A 50 -38.27 10.67 -16.31
C ILE A 50 -38.84 9.26 -16.40
N ILE A 51 -40.19 9.12 -16.39
CA ILE A 51 -40.86 7.84 -16.54
C ILE A 51 -40.52 7.24 -17.90
N ALA A 52 -40.61 8.01 -18.97
CA ALA A 52 -40.27 7.55 -20.33
C ALA A 52 -38.77 7.12 -20.42
N ALA A 53 -37.87 7.85 -19.75
CA ALA A 53 -36.46 7.48 -19.70
C ALA A 53 -36.22 6.20 -18.87
N LEU A 54 -36.95 5.97 -17.79
CA LEU A 54 -36.92 4.74 -17.00
C LEU A 54 -37.38 3.54 -17.80
N ASP A 55 -38.48 3.66 -18.52
CA ASP A 55 -39.00 2.59 -19.38
C ASP A 55 -38.00 2.22 -20.47
N THR A 56 -37.36 3.22 -21.09
CA THR A 56 -36.31 2.99 -22.09
C THR A 56 -35.07 2.32 -21.53
N ASN A 57 -34.59 2.75 -20.37
CA ASN A 57 -33.29 2.31 -19.81
C ASN A 57 -33.39 1.09 -18.89
N HIS A 58 -34.57 0.80 -18.34
CA HIS A 58 -34.79 -0.28 -17.38
C HIS A 58 -35.88 -1.29 -17.81
N GLN A 59 -36.47 -1.10 -18.98
CA GLN A 59 -37.42 -2.07 -19.61
C GLN A 59 -38.56 -2.49 -18.65
N GLY A 60 -39.16 -1.54 -17.95
CA GLY A 60 -40.26 -1.78 -17.01
C GLY A 60 -39.84 -2.42 -15.66
N LEU A 61 -38.56 -2.54 -15.37
CA LEU A 61 -38.08 -3.17 -14.11
C LEU A 61 -37.87 -2.17 -12.97
N VAL A 62 -37.87 -0.86 -13.25
CA VAL A 62 -37.60 0.19 -12.26
C VAL A 62 -38.66 1.29 -12.38
N PHE A 63 -39.30 1.60 -11.28
CA PHE A 63 -40.29 2.66 -11.16
C PHE A 63 -39.82 3.76 -10.22
N ILE A 64 -40.33 4.99 -10.40
CA ILE A 64 -40.10 6.10 -9.48
C ILE A 64 -41.35 6.33 -8.63
N ASP A 65 -41.15 6.50 -7.31
CA ASP A 65 -42.22 6.99 -6.44
C ASP A 65 -42.41 8.50 -6.70
N SER A 66 -43.52 8.82 -7.37
CA SER A 66 -43.85 10.18 -7.79
C SER A 66 -43.94 11.17 -6.62
N SER A 67 -44.35 10.71 -5.43
CA SER A 67 -44.44 11.54 -4.23
C SER A 67 -43.07 12.00 -3.72
N SER A 68 -42.04 11.22 -4.01
CA SER A 68 -40.66 11.50 -3.61
C SER A 68 -39.89 12.42 -4.59
N TYR A 69 -40.46 12.66 -5.78
CA TYR A 69 -39.84 13.44 -6.82
C TYR A 69 -39.94 14.95 -6.58
N SER A 70 -38.81 15.65 -6.54
CA SER A 70 -38.79 17.11 -6.44
C SER A 70 -37.96 17.80 -7.52
N SER A 71 -36.95 17.14 -8.09
CA SER A 71 -36.18 17.60 -9.26
C SER A 71 -35.24 16.49 -9.75
N SER A 72 -34.84 16.57 -11.04
CA SER A 72 -33.93 15.59 -11.66
C SER A 72 -32.55 15.46 -10.97
N ASN A 73 -32.08 16.49 -10.29
CA ASN A 73 -30.79 16.51 -9.62
C ASN A 73 -30.83 16.06 -8.15
N LYS A 74 -32.02 15.89 -7.59
CA LYS A 74 -32.20 15.40 -6.21
C LYS A 74 -32.38 13.89 -6.19
N LYS A 75 -32.24 13.29 -5.01
CA LYS A 75 -32.57 11.90 -4.79
C LYS A 75 -34.09 11.74 -4.74
N ALA A 76 -34.57 10.67 -5.37
CA ALA A 76 -35.95 10.20 -5.23
C ALA A 76 -35.92 8.72 -4.87
N LYS A 77 -37.05 8.21 -4.44
CA LYS A 77 -37.27 6.81 -4.13
C LYS A 77 -37.62 6.07 -5.43
N PHE A 78 -36.90 5.01 -5.69
CA PHE A 78 -37.14 4.10 -6.81
C PHE A 78 -37.51 2.73 -6.26
N ILE A 79 -38.27 1.98 -7.06
CA ILE A 79 -38.74 0.63 -6.77
C ILE A 79 -38.25 -0.29 -7.89
N ASP A 80 -37.41 -1.25 -7.55
CA ASP A 80 -36.94 -2.31 -8.45
C ASP A 80 -37.79 -3.57 -8.20
N VAL A 81 -38.35 -4.15 -9.23
CA VAL A 81 -39.29 -5.30 -9.13
C VAL A 81 -38.67 -6.48 -8.38
N ASP A 82 -37.37 -6.73 -8.57
CA ASP A 82 -36.69 -7.91 -7.99
C ASP A 82 -35.93 -7.62 -6.69
N HIS A 83 -35.62 -6.32 -6.40
CA HIS A 83 -34.71 -5.95 -5.34
C HIS A 83 -35.30 -4.95 -4.33
N GLY A 84 -36.54 -4.48 -4.54
CA GLY A 84 -37.24 -3.56 -3.63
C GLY A 84 -36.84 -2.09 -3.78
N GLU A 85 -37.02 -1.32 -2.72
CA GLU A 85 -36.91 0.13 -2.71
C GLU A 85 -35.50 0.63 -2.45
N TRP A 86 -35.11 1.74 -3.13
CA TRP A 86 -33.83 2.43 -2.81
C TRP A 86 -33.88 3.91 -3.17
N TRP A 87 -32.96 4.70 -2.58
CA TRP A 87 -32.84 6.13 -2.85
C TRP A 87 -31.63 6.44 -3.74
N ALA A 88 -31.86 7.11 -4.87
CA ALA A 88 -30.80 7.49 -5.80
C ALA A 88 -31.08 8.85 -6.46
N PRO A 89 -30.02 9.56 -6.97
CA PRO A 89 -30.22 10.76 -7.77
C PRO A 89 -30.97 10.41 -9.07
N VAL A 90 -32.08 11.14 -9.33
CA VAL A 90 -32.99 10.83 -10.44
C VAL A 90 -32.26 10.76 -11.78
N TYR A 91 -31.38 11.73 -12.09
CA TYR A 91 -30.67 11.76 -13.36
C TYR A 91 -29.77 10.53 -13.57
N LYS A 92 -29.22 9.94 -12.50
CA LYS A 92 -28.39 8.73 -12.60
C LYS A 92 -29.19 7.51 -12.94
N VAL A 93 -30.37 7.37 -12.37
CA VAL A 93 -31.23 6.21 -12.63
C VAL A 93 -31.91 6.36 -14.00
N ALA A 94 -32.57 7.49 -14.25
CA ALA A 94 -33.35 7.68 -15.48
C ALA A 94 -32.49 7.81 -16.74
N PHE A 95 -31.36 8.56 -16.71
CA PHE A 95 -30.59 8.88 -17.93
C PHE A 95 -29.27 8.15 -18.07
N TYR A 96 -28.68 7.66 -16.97
CA TYR A 96 -27.40 6.92 -16.99
C TYR A 96 -27.58 5.44 -16.66
N GLY A 97 -28.83 4.94 -16.57
CA GLY A 97 -29.14 3.53 -16.39
C GLY A 97 -28.61 2.94 -15.06
N GLN A 98 -28.49 3.78 -14.01
CA GLN A 98 -28.10 3.28 -12.70
C GLN A 98 -29.19 2.38 -12.13
N SER A 99 -28.92 1.08 -12.02
CA SER A 99 -29.82 0.08 -11.45
C SER A 99 -29.70 0.00 -9.92
N HIS A 100 -30.63 -0.71 -9.29
CA HIS A 100 -30.59 -1.03 -7.86
C HIS A 100 -29.22 -1.64 -7.48
N PRO A 101 -28.63 -1.31 -6.31
CA PRO A 101 -27.33 -1.84 -5.88
C PRO A 101 -27.26 -3.38 -5.91
N GLY A 102 -28.36 -4.09 -5.61
CA GLY A 102 -28.48 -5.54 -5.71
C GLY A 102 -28.33 -6.10 -7.11
N ARG A 103 -28.84 -5.39 -8.15
CA ARG A 103 -28.64 -5.79 -9.57
C ARG A 103 -27.20 -5.65 -10.03
N LYS A 104 -26.45 -4.68 -9.49
CA LYS A 104 -25.03 -4.51 -9.82
C LYS A 104 -24.18 -5.69 -9.38
N SER A 105 -24.50 -6.29 -8.24
CA SER A 105 -23.76 -7.46 -7.74
C SER A 105 -24.00 -8.69 -8.63
N LYS A 106 -25.22 -8.88 -9.15
CA LYS A 106 -25.56 -10.00 -10.03
C LYS A 106 -25.00 -9.81 -11.45
N LYS A 107 -25.17 -8.63 -12.05
CA LYS A 107 -24.59 -8.31 -13.37
C LYS A 107 -23.05 -8.32 -13.39
N LEU A 108 -22.39 -7.95 -12.28
CA LEU A 108 -20.92 -8.06 -12.15
C LEU A 108 -20.46 -9.52 -12.00
N SER A 109 -21.25 -10.40 -11.35
CA SER A 109 -20.96 -11.82 -11.27
C SER A 109 -21.14 -12.50 -12.63
N ASP A 110 -22.23 -12.20 -13.31
CA ASP A 110 -22.57 -12.82 -14.59
C ASP A 110 -21.68 -12.33 -15.74
N SER A 111 -21.36 -11.02 -15.79
CA SER A 111 -20.41 -10.49 -16.78
C SER A 111 -18.95 -10.87 -16.48
N ARG A 112 -18.59 -11.12 -15.21
CA ARG A 112 -17.28 -11.69 -14.87
C ARG A 112 -17.15 -13.16 -15.26
N ALA A 113 -18.25 -13.92 -15.22
CA ALA A 113 -18.28 -15.30 -15.66
C ALA A 113 -18.18 -15.43 -17.20
N SER A 114 -18.71 -14.45 -17.95
CA SER A 114 -18.74 -14.51 -19.43
C SER A 114 -17.58 -13.79 -20.14
N THR A 115 -16.88 -12.84 -19.48
CA THR A 115 -15.89 -11.97 -20.15
C THR A 115 -14.43 -12.18 -19.71
N HIS A 116 -14.14 -13.09 -18.78
CA HIS A 116 -12.80 -13.24 -18.22
C HIS A 116 -12.07 -14.52 -18.59
N THR A 117 -12.44 -15.20 -19.66
CA THR A 117 -11.82 -16.47 -20.03
C THR A 117 -10.93 -16.45 -21.27
N THR A 118 -10.53 -15.31 -21.81
CA THR A 118 -9.56 -15.33 -22.90
C THR A 118 -8.44 -14.32 -22.66
N ASP A 119 -7.21 -14.84 -22.57
CA ASP A 119 -5.97 -14.05 -22.67
C ASP A 119 -5.95 -13.19 -23.95
N ASP A 120 -6.71 -13.55 -24.95
CA ASP A 120 -6.94 -12.83 -26.20
C ASP A 120 -7.61 -11.47 -25.98
N PHE A 121 -8.58 -11.34 -25.08
CA PHE A 121 -9.20 -10.04 -24.76
C PHE A 121 -8.22 -9.10 -24.03
N ARG A 122 -7.40 -9.64 -23.13
CA ARG A 122 -6.35 -8.84 -22.45
C ARG A 122 -5.26 -8.39 -23.43
N ALA A 123 -4.88 -9.27 -24.36
CA ALA A 123 -3.93 -8.95 -25.42
C ALA A 123 -4.49 -7.85 -26.33
N LYS A 124 -5.72 -7.97 -26.81
CA LYS A 124 -6.41 -6.98 -27.67
C LYS A 124 -6.58 -5.64 -26.98
N MET A 125 -6.97 -5.62 -25.68
CA MET A 125 -7.07 -4.36 -24.93
C MET A 125 -5.69 -3.72 -24.67
N SER A 126 -4.68 -4.52 -24.35
CA SER A 126 -3.30 -4.04 -24.17
C SER A 126 -2.74 -3.45 -25.47
N GLN A 127 -3.02 -4.08 -26.59
CA GLN A 127 -2.60 -3.63 -27.90
C GLN A 127 -3.32 -2.34 -28.31
N ARG A 128 -4.64 -2.26 -28.14
CA ARG A 128 -5.44 -1.05 -28.39
C ARG A 128 -5.01 0.16 -27.55
N ILE A 129 -4.65 -0.08 -26.30
CA ILE A 129 -4.12 0.97 -25.43
C ILE A 129 -2.73 1.41 -25.93
N LYS A 130 -1.85 0.50 -26.30
CA LYS A 130 -0.53 0.82 -26.85
C LYS A 130 -0.61 1.59 -28.17
N GLU A 131 -1.48 1.18 -29.08
CA GLU A 131 -1.73 1.86 -30.36
C GLU A 131 -2.24 3.28 -30.13
N LYS A 132 -3.23 3.47 -29.26
CA LYS A 132 -3.76 4.81 -28.93
C LYS A 132 -2.72 5.74 -28.30
N TYR A 133 -1.86 5.21 -27.43
CA TYR A 133 -0.74 5.99 -26.85
C TYR A 133 0.34 6.28 -27.89
N HIS A 134 0.60 5.36 -28.81
CA HIS A 134 1.56 5.53 -29.89
C HIS A 134 1.09 6.64 -30.88
N ASP A 135 -0.19 6.64 -31.23
CA ASP A 135 -0.78 7.66 -32.13
C ASP A 135 -0.78 9.05 -31.50
N ILE A 136 -1.11 9.14 -30.20
CA ILE A 136 -1.03 10.41 -29.47
C ILE A 136 0.41 10.90 -29.36
N ALA A 137 1.35 10.01 -29.08
CA ALA A 137 2.77 10.35 -28.96
C ALA A 137 3.38 10.77 -30.30
N SER A 138 3.04 10.09 -31.40
CA SER A 138 3.52 10.43 -32.75
C SER A 138 2.91 11.75 -33.24
N THR A 139 1.64 12.01 -32.99
CA THR A 139 0.99 13.30 -33.30
C THR A 139 1.63 14.45 -32.51
N ASN A 140 1.95 14.22 -31.24
CA ASN A 140 2.63 15.23 -30.42
C ASN A 140 4.08 15.44 -30.86
N LEU A 141 4.77 14.39 -31.28
CA LEU A 141 6.14 14.44 -31.79
C LEU A 141 6.19 15.25 -33.09
N GLN A 142 5.23 15.07 -34.01
CA GLN A 142 5.09 15.86 -35.22
C GLN A 142 4.76 17.33 -34.95
N ARG A 143 3.89 17.61 -33.99
CA ARG A 143 3.44 19.00 -33.72
C ARG A 143 4.40 19.79 -32.82
N TYR A 144 5.04 19.13 -31.88
CA TYR A 144 5.76 19.81 -30.81
C TYR A 144 7.21 19.32 -30.64
N GLY A 145 7.66 18.34 -31.42
CA GLY A 145 8.99 17.74 -31.27
C GLY A 145 9.18 16.89 -29.99
N VAL A 146 8.12 16.67 -29.25
CA VAL A 146 8.13 15.87 -28.00
C VAL A 146 6.90 14.97 -27.93
N SER A 147 7.02 13.79 -27.33
CA SER A 147 5.92 12.83 -27.21
C SER A 147 4.75 13.30 -26.34
N THR A 148 4.97 14.30 -25.53
CA THR A 148 3.95 14.93 -24.66
C THR A 148 4.22 16.42 -24.54
N PRO A 149 3.25 17.33 -24.76
CA PRO A 149 3.44 18.79 -24.62
C PRO A 149 3.93 19.23 -23.24
N LEU A 150 3.72 18.39 -22.21
CA LEU A 150 4.23 18.61 -20.85
C LEU A 150 5.77 18.55 -20.76
N LEU A 151 6.44 17.97 -21.74
CA LEU A 151 7.91 17.87 -21.83
C LEU A 151 8.55 19.05 -22.56
N LEU A 152 7.76 19.99 -23.08
CA LEU A 152 8.30 21.23 -23.68
C LEU A 152 9.00 22.06 -22.59
N PRO A 153 10.23 22.56 -22.83
CA PRO A 153 10.98 23.38 -21.87
C PRO A 153 10.15 24.54 -21.33
N GLU A 154 9.45 25.25 -22.20
CA GLU A 154 8.56 26.37 -21.84
C GLU A 154 7.42 25.94 -20.91
N THR A 155 6.85 24.75 -21.10
CA THR A 155 5.78 24.20 -20.26
C THR A 155 6.33 23.75 -18.92
N ILE A 156 7.52 23.17 -18.89
CA ILE A 156 8.23 22.77 -17.68
C ILE A 156 8.55 24.01 -16.84
N ASP A 157 9.10 25.05 -17.45
CA ASP A 157 9.48 26.29 -16.76
C ASP A 157 8.26 27.07 -16.28
N LYS A 158 7.20 27.14 -17.08
CA LYS A 158 5.91 27.73 -16.70
C LYS A 158 5.24 26.99 -15.52
N ASN A 159 5.29 25.68 -15.53
CA ASN A 159 4.79 24.87 -14.40
C ASN A 159 5.70 25.03 -13.18
N ARG A 160 7.01 25.02 -13.36
CA ARG A 160 7.99 25.21 -12.30
C ARG A 160 7.84 26.58 -11.63
N SER A 161 7.74 27.66 -12.40
CA SER A 161 7.52 29.00 -11.86
C SER A 161 6.15 29.15 -11.16
N ARG A 162 5.10 28.50 -11.69
CA ARG A 162 3.76 28.52 -11.12
C ARG A 162 3.64 27.72 -9.80
N PHE A 163 4.37 26.60 -9.66
CA PHE A 163 4.28 25.72 -8.48
C PHE A 163 5.34 25.99 -7.42
N LEU A 164 6.45 26.63 -7.79
CA LEU A 164 7.55 26.95 -6.90
C LEU A 164 7.69 28.44 -6.59
N SER A 165 6.79 29.28 -7.09
CA SER A 165 6.82 30.70 -6.69
C SER A 165 6.59 30.81 -5.18
N PRO A 166 7.26 31.77 -4.50
CA PRO A 166 7.07 32.00 -3.07
C PRO A 166 5.60 32.19 -2.68
N GLU A 167 4.82 32.83 -3.55
CA GLU A 167 3.39 33.06 -3.36
C GLU A 167 2.57 31.76 -3.47
N ALA A 168 2.89 30.89 -4.42
CA ALA A 168 2.24 29.58 -4.58
C ALA A 168 2.56 28.64 -3.42
N LEU A 169 3.78 28.67 -2.91
CA LEU A 169 4.21 27.93 -1.74
C LEU A 169 3.51 28.43 -0.48
N LYS A 170 3.45 29.75 -0.28
CA LYS A 170 2.73 30.39 0.84
C LYS A 170 1.25 30.05 0.83
N LYS A 171 0.57 30.18 -0.32
CA LYS A 171 -0.84 29.80 -0.49
C LYS A 171 -1.09 28.31 -0.24
N LYS A 172 -0.14 27.45 -0.58
CA LYS A 172 -0.21 26.00 -0.34
C LYS A 172 -0.02 25.65 1.14
N GLU A 173 0.80 26.42 1.86
CA GLU A 173 0.98 26.30 3.30
C GLU A 173 -0.24 26.83 4.07
N GLU A 174 -0.80 27.99 3.68
CA GLU A 174 -2.02 28.55 4.22
C GLU A 174 -3.21 27.57 4.06
N THR A 175 -3.39 27.01 2.87
CA THR A 175 -4.44 26.00 2.61
C THR A 175 -4.23 24.72 3.43
N ARG A 176 -2.96 24.32 3.67
CA ARG A 176 -2.63 23.17 4.56
C ARG A 176 -2.91 23.50 6.03
N ALA A 177 -2.62 24.72 6.46
CA ALA A 177 -2.87 25.18 7.83
C ALA A 177 -4.38 25.26 8.12
N GLU A 178 -5.18 25.84 7.21
CA GLU A 178 -6.65 25.86 7.30
C GLU A 178 -7.26 24.46 7.31
N ARG A 179 -6.76 23.54 6.47
CA ARG A 179 -7.22 22.16 6.46
C ARG A 179 -6.86 21.40 7.74
N ARG A 180 -5.71 21.71 8.36
CA ARG A 180 -5.32 21.21 9.68
C ARG A 180 -6.21 21.76 10.79
N LEU A 181 -6.52 23.06 10.77
CA LEU A 181 -7.44 23.69 11.71
C LEU A 181 -8.83 23.05 11.62
N ARG A 182 -9.43 22.95 10.44
CA ARG A 182 -10.74 22.29 10.23
C ARG A 182 -10.74 20.81 10.64
N LEU A 183 -9.65 20.09 10.43
CA LEU A 183 -9.51 18.69 10.88
C LEU A 183 -9.38 18.59 12.40
N ASN A 184 -8.67 19.52 13.02
CA ASN A 184 -8.53 19.60 14.48
C ASN A 184 -9.83 20.04 15.15
N GLU A 185 -10.56 20.97 14.56
CA GLU A 185 -11.90 21.37 15.01
C GLU A 185 -12.91 20.23 14.90
N ARG A 186 -12.91 19.48 13.78
CA ARG A 186 -13.71 18.25 13.63
C ARG A 186 -13.32 17.15 14.62
N LYS A 187 -12.03 17.03 14.97
CA LYS A 187 -11.56 16.10 16.02
C LYS A 187 -11.95 16.58 17.41
N ARG A 188 -11.88 17.90 17.68
CA ARG A 188 -12.35 18.51 18.95
C ARG A 188 -13.87 18.37 19.08
N SER A 189 -14.66 18.68 18.05
CA SER A 189 -16.12 18.55 18.09
C SER A 189 -16.59 17.10 18.22
N LYS A 190 -15.82 16.12 17.71
CA LYS A 190 -16.07 14.70 17.95
C LYS A 190 -15.65 14.25 19.36
N ARG A 191 -14.64 14.88 19.96
CA ARG A 191 -14.21 14.60 21.34
C ARG A 191 -15.12 15.21 22.41
N THR A 192 -15.70 16.39 22.15
CA THR A 192 -16.60 17.06 23.09
C THR A 192 -18.02 16.51 23.08
N LYS A 193 -18.39 15.65 22.09
CA LYS A 193 -19.72 15.03 22.00
C LYS A 193 -19.85 13.66 22.69
N ALA A 194 -18.80 13.13 23.26
CA ALA A 194 -18.87 11.90 24.05
C ALA A 194 -18.60 12.25 25.52
N ASP A 195 -19.67 12.50 26.26
CA ASP A 195 -19.64 12.62 27.72
C ASP A 195 -18.91 11.39 28.28
N PRO A 196 -17.88 11.55 29.14
CA PRO A 196 -17.23 10.42 29.80
C PRO A 196 -18.23 9.50 30.52
N ALA A 197 -19.30 10.05 31.10
CA ALA A 197 -20.38 9.29 31.71
C ALA A 197 -21.20 8.49 30.69
N ASP A 198 -21.47 9.06 29.52
CA ASP A 198 -22.17 8.36 28.42
C ASP A 198 -21.30 7.27 27.80
N ARG A 199 -19.99 7.46 27.78
CA ARG A 199 -19.00 6.46 27.34
C ARG A 199 -18.86 5.33 28.36
N LEU A 200 -18.87 5.66 29.66
CA LEU A 200 -18.87 4.69 30.75
C LEU A 200 -20.18 3.89 30.79
N ARG A 201 -21.32 4.56 30.59
CA ARG A 201 -22.64 3.93 30.50
C ARG A 201 -22.74 3.00 29.30
N LYS A 202 -22.30 3.42 28.10
CA LYS A 202 -22.20 2.56 26.92
C LYS A 202 -21.24 1.40 27.11
N LEU A 203 -20.13 1.59 27.81
CA LEU A 203 -19.20 0.50 28.15
C LEU A 203 -19.81 -0.45 29.18
N GLN A 204 -20.64 0.03 30.11
CA GLN A 204 -21.39 -0.79 31.05
C GLN A 204 -22.56 -1.51 30.36
N GLU A 205 -23.29 -0.84 29.46
CA GLU A 205 -24.35 -1.45 28.63
C GLU A 205 -23.78 -2.48 27.64
N ILE A 206 -22.59 -2.26 27.09
CA ILE A 206 -21.87 -3.21 26.22
C ILE A 206 -21.25 -4.35 27.04
N GLY A 207 -20.76 -4.07 28.25
CA GLY A 207 -20.18 -5.06 29.17
C GLY A 207 -21.19 -6.04 29.75
N VAL A 208 -22.49 -5.70 29.68
CA VAL A 208 -23.58 -6.56 30.21
C VAL A 208 -24.30 -7.35 29.12
N ALA A 209 -24.12 -7.01 27.80
CA ALA A 209 -25.08 -7.48 26.79
C ALA A 209 -24.53 -8.01 25.47
N LYS A 210 -23.24 -8.22 25.28
CA LYS A 210 -22.78 -8.86 24.02
C LYS A 210 -21.82 -10.01 24.29
N SER A 211 -22.34 -11.19 24.07
CA SER A 211 -21.57 -12.38 23.77
C SER A 211 -20.94 -12.21 22.38
N LEU A 212 -19.65 -12.43 22.26
CA LEU A 212 -18.99 -12.64 20.99
C LEU A 212 -19.33 -14.07 20.54
N ASP A 213 -20.01 -14.21 19.42
CA ASP A 213 -20.49 -15.49 18.89
C ASP A 213 -21.25 -16.35 19.93
N GLY A 214 -22.04 -15.72 20.80
CA GLY A 214 -22.85 -16.37 21.81
C GLY A 214 -22.18 -16.64 23.18
N ARG A 215 -20.89 -16.30 23.34
CA ARG A 215 -20.12 -16.49 24.59
C ARG A 215 -19.80 -15.18 25.28
N SER A 216 -19.89 -15.13 26.60
CA SER A 216 -19.46 -13.96 27.38
C SER A 216 -17.93 -13.79 27.35
N ILE A 217 -17.45 -12.55 27.50
CA ILE A 217 -16.01 -12.26 27.61
C ILE A 217 -15.36 -13.06 28.76
N LYS A 218 -16.12 -13.31 29.84
CA LYS A 218 -15.65 -14.09 30.99
C LYS A 218 -15.47 -15.55 30.63
N ASP A 219 -16.35 -16.12 29.82
CA ASP A 219 -16.27 -17.49 29.37
C ASP A 219 -15.13 -17.69 28.37
N ILE A 220 -14.96 -16.73 27.43
CA ILE A 220 -13.83 -16.72 26.51
C ILE A 220 -12.51 -16.64 27.28
N TRP A 221 -12.43 -15.75 28.29
CA TRP A 221 -11.24 -15.66 29.14
C TRP A 221 -10.95 -16.97 29.88
N LYS A 222 -11.98 -17.58 30.50
CA LYS A 222 -11.81 -18.86 31.23
C LYS A 222 -11.31 -19.99 30.34
N LEU A 223 -11.81 -20.07 29.10
CA LEU A 223 -11.46 -21.13 28.17
C LEU A 223 -10.06 -20.97 27.58
N ASN A 224 -9.63 -19.74 27.33
CA ASN A 224 -8.42 -19.50 26.54
C ASN A 224 -7.25 -18.89 27.32
N PHE A 225 -7.52 -18.18 28.43
CA PHE A 225 -6.52 -17.30 29.04
C PHE A 225 -6.40 -17.36 30.57
N ALA A 226 -7.26 -18.10 31.27
CA ALA A 226 -7.34 -18.08 32.74
C ALA A 226 -6.02 -18.37 33.42
N ASP A 227 -5.21 -19.26 32.85
CA ASP A 227 -3.94 -19.72 33.42
C ASP A 227 -2.78 -18.75 33.17
N LYS A 228 -2.94 -17.82 32.22
CA LYS A 228 -1.84 -16.99 31.71
C LYS A 228 -2.06 -15.49 31.87
N ILE A 229 -3.31 -15.04 31.78
CA ILE A 229 -3.66 -13.64 31.67
C ILE A 229 -4.79 -13.28 32.63
N SER A 230 -4.65 -12.13 33.33
CA SER A 230 -5.70 -11.68 34.23
C SER A 230 -6.96 -11.24 33.47
N TYR A 231 -8.13 -11.54 34.02
CA TYR A 231 -9.42 -11.11 33.45
C TYR A 231 -9.49 -9.60 33.24
N SER A 232 -8.92 -8.80 34.15
CA SER A 232 -8.85 -7.34 34.04
C SER A 232 -8.09 -6.87 32.80
N PHE A 233 -7.02 -7.58 32.42
CA PHE A 233 -6.25 -7.27 31.21
C PHE A 233 -7.08 -7.53 29.95
N VAL A 234 -7.74 -8.68 29.88
CA VAL A 234 -8.60 -9.06 28.75
C VAL A 234 -9.76 -8.09 28.58
N CYS A 235 -10.41 -7.66 29.67
CA CYS A 235 -11.45 -6.64 29.64
C CYS A 235 -10.96 -5.28 29.12
N LYS A 236 -9.73 -4.88 29.46
CA LYS A 236 -9.14 -3.63 28.94
C LYS A 236 -8.92 -3.68 27.43
N ILE A 237 -8.47 -4.82 26.90
CA ILE A 237 -8.30 -5.03 25.46
C ILE A 237 -9.65 -4.99 24.77
N TYR A 238 -10.64 -5.71 25.26
CA TYR A 238 -11.99 -5.68 24.70
C TYR A 238 -12.56 -4.26 24.66
N ALA A 239 -12.53 -3.54 25.77
CA ALA A 239 -13.05 -2.18 25.86
C ALA A 239 -12.33 -1.18 24.95
N LYS A 240 -11.05 -1.41 24.68
CA LYS A 240 -10.24 -0.55 23.81
C LYS A 240 -10.52 -0.77 22.31
N HIS A 241 -10.74 -2.01 21.92
CA HIS A 241 -10.74 -2.40 20.50
C HIS A 241 -12.10 -2.83 19.96
N LEU A 242 -13.03 -3.26 20.83
CA LEU A 242 -14.39 -3.69 20.49
C LEU A 242 -14.41 -4.67 19.29
N PRO A 243 -13.75 -5.84 19.39
CA PRO A 243 -13.71 -6.82 18.30
C PRO A 243 -15.11 -7.31 17.94
N ALA A 244 -15.33 -7.64 16.67
CA ALA A 244 -16.62 -8.06 16.16
C ALA A 244 -16.90 -9.57 16.39
N THR A 245 -15.84 -10.39 16.44
CA THR A 245 -15.92 -11.85 16.58
C THR A 245 -15.05 -12.35 17.74
N GLU A 246 -15.37 -13.55 18.25
CA GLU A 246 -14.57 -14.23 19.27
C GLU A 246 -13.15 -14.50 18.76
N SER A 247 -13.01 -14.95 17.52
CA SER A 247 -11.71 -15.21 16.90
C SER A 247 -10.83 -13.95 16.83
N ASP A 248 -11.40 -12.80 16.45
CA ASP A 248 -10.67 -11.53 16.43
C ASP A 248 -10.27 -11.10 17.84
N PHE A 249 -11.11 -11.38 18.83
CA PHE A 249 -10.83 -11.07 20.23
C PHE A 249 -9.70 -11.91 20.81
N ILE A 250 -9.73 -13.21 20.58
CA ILE A 250 -8.66 -14.13 21.01
C ILE A 250 -7.34 -13.70 20.38
N SER A 251 -7.30 -13.50 19.07
CA SER A 251 -6.11 -13.05 18.36
C SER A 251 -5.56 -11.72 18.90
N LEU A 252 -6.45 -10.79 19.25
CA LEU A 252 -6.10 -9.50 19.84
C LEU A 252 -5.44 -9.65 21.22
N VAL A 253 -5.99 -10.51 22.07
CA VAL A 253 -5.46 -10.76 23.43
C VAL A 253 -4.11 -11.46 23.33
N GLU A 254 -3.99 -12.47 22.49
CA GLU A 254 -2.74 -13.20 22.25
C GLU A 254 -1.64 -12.30 21.73
N GLU A 255 -1.96 -11.41 20.77
CA GLU A 255 -0.99 -10.48 20.24
C GLU A 255 -0.53 -9.45 21.27
N HIS A 256 -1.45 -8.92 22.08
CA HIS A 256 -1.05 -8.01 23.16
C HIS A 256 -0.14 -8.69 24.17
N PHE A 257 -0.38 -9.94 24.47
CA PHE A 257 0.48 -10.73 25.34
C PHE A 257 1.83 -11.01 24.67
N THR A 258 1.82 -11.50 23.44
CA THR A 258 3.03 -11.76 22.63
C THR A 258 3.87 -10.50 22.43
N MET A 259 3.25 -9.33 22.19
CA MET A 259 3.98 -8.08 22.06
C MET A 259 4.63 -7.64 23.39
N SER A 260 3.99 -7.90 24.53
CA SER A 260 4.62 -7.66 25.83
C SER A 260 5.85 -8.54 26.06
N ASP A 261 5.78 -9.81 25.67
CA ASP A 261 6.90 -10.74 25.75
C ASP A 261 8.03 -10.34 24.78
N ILE A 262 7.68 -9.92 23.56
CA ILE A 262 8.61 -9.41 22.56
C ILE A 262 9.29 -8.14 23.05
N GLU A 263 8.55 -7.20 23.66
CA GLU A 263 9.13 -6.00 24.26
C GLU A 263 10.13 -6.35 25.35
N THR A 264 9.80 -7.28 26.21
CA THR A 264 10.69 -7.81 27.26
C THR A 264 11.92 -8.46 26.65
N LEU A 265 11.71 -9.31 25.66
CA LEU A 265 12.77 -9.99 24.92
C LEU A 265 13.69 -8.98 24.21
N MET A 266 13.13 -7.99 23.51
CA MET A 266 13.93 -6.96 22.83
C MET A 266 14.68 -6.06 23.81
N SER A 267 14.06 -5.73 24.95
CA SER A 267 14.69 -4.93 26.00
C SER A 267 15.88 -5.64 26.67
N SER A 268 15.98 -6.96 26.56
CA SER A 268 17.18 -7.70 27.02
C SER A 268 18.40 -7.50 26.13
N ASN A 269 18.24 -6.95 24.93
CA ASN A 269 19.37 -6.59 24.06
C ASN A 269 20.01 -5.28 24.54
N PRO A 270 21.28 -5.28 24.99
CA PRO A 270 21.94 -4.10 25.57
C PRO A 270 22.10 -2.94 24.60
N MET A 271 21.94 -3.16 23.30
CA MET A 271 22.02 -2.12 22.28
C MET A 271 20.70 -1.38 22.07
N LEU A 272 19.61 -1.84 22.67
CA LEU A 272 18.28 -1.28 22.50
C LEU A 272 17.84 -0.52 23.75
N SER A 273 17.39 0.70 23.56
CA SER A 273 16.63 1.42 24.59
C SER A 273 15.20 1.61 24.10
N ARG A 274 14.22 1.42 24.99
CA ARG A 274 12.82 1.67 24.65
C ARG A 274 12.62 3.13 24.26
N PHE A 275 11.87 3.36 23.20
CA PHE A 275 11.68 4.72 22.68
C PHE A 275 10.25 4.90 22.16
N ASP A 276 9.47 5.73 22.84
CA ASP A 276 8.05 5.98 22.59
C ASP A 276 7.77 7.39 22.05
N LYS A 277 8.80 8.17 21.74
CA LYS A 277 8.74 9.56 21.28
C LYS A 277 8.95 9.67 19.78
N PHE A 278 8.66 10.82 19.23
CA PHE A 278 9.08 11.16 17.87
C PHE A 278 10.56 11.51 17.85
N PRO A 279 11.39 10.88 16.98
CA PRO A 279 12.84 11.10 16.94
C PRO A 279 13.26 12.55 16.65
N ALA A 280 12.42 13.29 15.91
CA ALA A 280 12.66 14.68 15.55
C ALA A 280 11.34 15.45 15.45
N LYS A 281 11.40 16.77 15.61
CA LYS A 281 10.23 17.66 15.41
C LYS A 281 9.72 17.54 13.98
N GLY A 282 8.44 17.22 13.82
CA GLY A 282 7.79 16.99 12.50
C GLY A 282 7.97 15.59 11.94
N CYS A 283 8.79 14.74 12.53
CA CYS A 283 8.87 13.31 12.23
C CYS A 283 7.71 12.61 12.96
N ASN A 284 6.66 12.22 12.23
CA ASN A 284 5.48 11.58 12.81
C ASN A 284 5.63 10.04 12.91
N ILE A 285 6.86 9.55 13.11
CA ILE A 285 7.17 8.15 13.34
C ILE A 285 7.47 7.98 14.82
N ARG A 286 6.81 7.01 15.45
CA ARG A 286 7.06 6.65 16.84
C ARG A 286 7.68 5.24 16.84
N PRO A 287 9.00 5.11 16.86
CA PRO A 287 9.67 3.82 16.92
C PRO A 287 9.53 3.19 18.31
N ASP A 288 9.62 1.86 18.35
CA ASP A 288 9.55 1.11 19.61
C ASP A 288 10.89 1.17 20.36
N PHE A 289 11.99 1.12 19.63
CA PHE A 289 13.34 1.11 20.22
C PHE A 289 14.29 2.06 19.50
N LYS A 290 15.21 2.63 20.27
CA LYS A 290 16.37 3.38 19.79
C LYS A 290 17.61 2.50 19.89
N VAL A 291 18.41 2.48 18.82
CA VAL A 291 19.72 1.83 18.75
C VAL A 291 20.83 2.88 18.85
N SER A 292 20.69 3.97 18.12
CA SER A 292 21.59 5.13 18.14
C SER A 292 20.79 6.38 17.75
N ASP A 293 21.45 7.54 17.70
CA ASP A 293 20.77 8.79 17.31
C ASP A 293 20.18 8.77 15.88
N ARG A 294 20.65 7.87 15.03
CA ARG A 294 20.18 7.75 13.65
C ARG A 294 19.49 6.42 13.33
N VAL A 295 19.55 5.43 14.22
CA VAL A 295 19.01 4.09 13.96
C VAL A 295 17.95 3.75 14.99
N TYR A 296 16.79 3.37 14.49
CA TYR A 296 15.61 3.01 15.27
C TYR A 296 15.04 1.68 14.78
N VAL A 297 14.32 0.99 15.65
CA VAL A 297 13.71 -0.30 15.38
C VAL A 297 12.21 -0.25 15.68
N ASN A 298 11.41 -0.78 14.75
CA ASN A 298 10.02 -1.16 15.00
C ASN A 298 9.89 -2.67 15.01
N VAL A 299 9.05 -3.17 15.89
CA VAL A 299 8.58 -4.55 15.90
C VAL A 299 7.11 -4.57 15.52
N ASP A 300 6.84 -5.03 14.31
CA ASP A 300 5.51 -5.00 13.72
C ASP A 300 4.72 -6.23 14.17
N GLY A 301 3.78 -6.05 15.11
CA GLY A 301 2.82 -7.07 15.53
C GLY A 301 1.93 -7.51 14.37
N LEU A 302 1.70 -8.82 14.22
CA LEU A 302 1.11 -9.39 13.00
C LEU A 302 -0.36 -9.00 12.80
N TYR A 303 -1.12 -8.87 13.87
CA TYR A 303 -2.52 -8.41 13.82
C TYR A 303 -2.60 -6.92 13.48
N TRP A 304 -1.89 -6.08 14.28
CA TRP A 304 -1.96 -4.62 14.15
C TRP A 304 -1.42 -4.09 12.83
N HIS A 305 -0.50 -4.81 12.21
CA HIS A 305 0.13 -4.44 10.95
C HIS A 305 -0.45 -5.18 9.74
N SER A 306 -1.54 -5.96 9.94
CA SER A 306 -2.29 -6.61 8.86
C SER A 306 -3.14 -5.62 8.05
N ASP A 307 -3.66 -6.05 6.91
CA ASP A 307 -4.56 -5.27 6.07
C ASP A 307 -5.97 -5.06 6.65
N LYS A 308 -6.29 -5.69 7.78
CA LYS A 308 -7.48 -5.39 8.58
C LYS A 308 -7.38 -4.03 9.29
N THR A 309 -6.18 -3.63 9.70
CA THR A 309 -5.95 -2.49 10.59
C THR A 309 -5.19 -1.37 9.93
N LEU A 310 -4.20 -1.67 9.07
CA LEU A 310 -3.32 -0.69 8.45
C LEU A 310 -3.42 -0.64 6.93
N HIS A 311 -3.23 0.56 6.41
CA HIS A 311 -3.17 0.77 4.97
C HIS A 311 -1.88 0.18 4.38
N LYS A 312 -2.00 -0.51 3.23
CA LYS A 312 -0.91 -1.23 2.53
C LYS A 312 0.41 -0.48 2.31
N LYS A 313 0.42 0.85 2.32
CA LYS A 313 1.63 1.69 2.16
C LYS A 313 2.16 2.24 3.49
N TYR A 314 1.65 1.80 4.64
CA TYR A 314 2.03 2.35 5.94
C TYR A 314 3.54 2.23 6.20
N HIS A 315 4.10 1.02 6.10
CA HIS A 315 5.52 0.73 6.37
C HIS A 315 6.45 1.46 5.41
N LEU A 316 6.11 1.51 4.12
CA LEU A 316 6.89 2.28 3.14
C LEU A 316 6.86 3.79 3.46
N LYS A 317 5.70 4.33 3.83
CA LYS A 317 5.59 5.74 4.22
C LYS A 317 6.39 6.05 5.49
N ALA A 318 6.37 5.15 6.48
CA ALA A 318 7.16 5.30 7.70
C ALA A 318 8.65 5.33 7.38
N ARG A 319 9.13 4.39 6.55
CA ARG A 319 10.52 4.38 6.10
C ARG A 319 10.93 5.66 5.38
N LEU A 320 10.18 6.06 4.33
CA LEU A 320 10.48 7.27 3.57
C LEU A 320 10.46 8.51 4.46
N LYS A 321 9.56 8.54 5.43
CA LYS A 321 9.52 9.64 6.41
C LYS A 321 10.73 9.66 7.32
N ALA A 322 11.25 8.51 7.74
CA ALA A 322 12.50 8.43 8.49
C ALA A 322 13.67 8.97 7.65
N GLU A 323 13.77 8.56 6.40
CA GLU A 323 14.82 8.99 5.47
C GLU A 323 14.81 10.51 5.22
N GLU A 324 13.63 11.17 5.16
CA GLU A 324 13.53 12.64 5.09
C GLU A 324 14.22 13.36 6.25
N PHE A 325 14.37 12.70 7.41
CA PHE A 325 15.04 13.22 8.58
C PHE A 325 16.46 12.63 8.78
N ASN A 326 17.00 11.99 7.76
CA ASN A 326 18.29 11.28 7.82
C ASN A 326 18.35 10.23 8.94
N LEU A 327 17.21 9.58 9.19
CA LEU A 327 17.05 8.51 10.17
C LEU A 327 16.89 7.17 9.45
N ARG A 328 17.35 6.11 10.07
CA ARG A 328 17.19 4.74 9.62
C ARG A 328 16.20 4.00 10.49
N LEU A 329 15.09 3.58 9.92
CA LEU A 329 14.08 2.76 10.57
C LEU A 329 14.22 1.31 10.11
N LEU A 330 14.56 0.42 11.04
CA LEU A 330 14.54 -1.04 10.83
C LEU A 330 13.19 -1.57 11.26
N GLN A 331 12.56 -2.38 10.41
CA GLN A 331 11.22 -2.92 10.65
C GLN A 331 11.29 -4.45 10.66
N PHE A 332 11.06 -5.06 11.80
CA PHE A 332 11.03 -6.51 11.97
C PHE A 332 9.60 -6.94 12.34
N ARG A 333 9.16 -8.08 11.83
CA ARG A 333 7.90 -8.65 12.24
C ARG A 333 8.05 -9.41 13.54
N ALA A 334 6.98 -9.50 14.31
CA ALA A 334 6.94 -10.21 15.58
C ALA A 334 7.44 -11.66 15.45
N ASP A 335 6.98 -12.40 14.44
CA ASP A 335 7.43 -13.76 14.18
C ASP A 335 8.92 -13.88 13.85
N GLU A 336 9.49 -12.87 13.20
CA GLU A 336 10.94 -12.83 12.93
C GLU A 336 11.74 -12.64 14.22
N VAL A 337 11.25 -11.83 15.14
CA VAL A 337 11.88 -11.63 16.45
C VAL A 337 11.80 -12.90 17.31
N ILE A 338 10.66 -13.59 17.31
CA ILE A 338 10.47 -14.82 18.09
C ILE A 338 11.32 -15.97 17.52
N TYR A 339 11.19 -16.24 16.22
CA TYR A 339 11.75 -17.46 15.64
C TYR A 339 13.15 -17.30 15.02
N LYS A 340 13.65 -16.06 14.85
CA LYS A 340 14.96 -15.74 14.24
C LYS A 340 15.73 -14.69 14.99
N ARG A 341 15.63 -14.71 16.31
CA ARG A 341 16.20 -13.72 17.22
C ARG A 341 17.67 -13.43 16.97
N SER A 342 18.50 -14.47 16.84
CA SER A 342 19.93 -14.33 16.61
C SER A 342 20.27 -13.56 15.33
N ILE A 343 19.46 -13.77 14.27
CA ILE A 343 19.62 -13.03 13.00
C ILE A 343 19.22 -11.56 13.19
N VAL A 344 18.09 -11.30 13.85
CA VAL A 344 17.60 -9.93 14.14
C VAL A 344 18.64 -9.16 14.96
N ASP A 345 19.14 -9.76 16.05
CA ASP A 345 20.15 -9.12 16.91
C ASP A 345 21.45 -8.85 16.16
N SER A 346 21.92 -9.79 15.33
CA SER A 346 23.09 -9.60 14.47
C SER A 346 22.88 -8.45 13.49
N MET A 347 21.70 -8.34 12.86
CA MET A 347 21.39 -7.24 11.94
C MET A 347 21.38 -5.89 12.65
N ILE A 348 20.83 -5.82 13.87
CA ILE A 348 20.83 -4.61 14.71
C ILE A 348 22.27 -4.24 15.07
N ALA A 349 23.08 -5.20 15.52
CA ALA A 349 24.48 -4.99 15.88
C ALA A 349 25.33 -4.44 14.73
N VAL A 350 25.12 -5.00 13.52
CA VAL A 350 25.80 -4.50 12.30
C VAL A 350 25.39 -3.06 12.00
N LYS A 351 24.11 -2.74 12.12
CA LYS A 351 23.60 -1.38 11.85
C LYS A 351 23.95 -0.37 12.93
N ALA A 352 24.13 -0.83 14.15
CA ALA A 352 24.64 -0.04 15.26
C ALA A 352 26.15 0.24 15.16
N GLY A 353 26.87 -0.47 14.26
CA GLY A 353 28.32 -0.41 14.21
C GLY A 353 29.02 -1.12 15.37
N ALA A 354 28.28 -1.95 16.13
CA ALA A 354 28.75 -2.60 17.35
C ALA A 354 29.50 -3.91 17.12
N VAL A 355 29.57 -4.38 15.87
CA VAL A 355 30.28 -5.61 15.53
C VAL A 355 31.78 -5.37 15.54
N LYS A 356 32.50 -6.10 16.41
CA LYS A 356 33.95 -6.01 16.56
C LYS A 356 34.70 -6.81 15.51
N ASP A 357 34.17 -7.97 15.11
CA ASP A 357 34.79 -8.87 14.13
C ASP A 357 34.65 -8.33 12.71
N LYS A 358 35.66 -7.56 12.29
CA LYS A 358 35.75 -7.04 10.92
C LYS A 358 36.81 -7.82 10.14
N LEU A 359 36.37 -8.59 9.18
CA LEU A 359 37.21 -9.31 8.25
C LEU A 359 37.36 -8.52 6.94
N HIS A 360 38.46 -8.68 6.27
CA HIS A 360 38.66 -8.10 4.94
C HIS A 360 38.53 -9.17 3.89
N ALA A 361 37.68 -8.98 2.91
CA ALA A 361 37.41 -9.94 1.84
C ALA A 361 38.71 -10.37 1.11
N ARG A 362 39.71 -9.51 0.97
CA ARG A 362 41.01 -9.81 0.35
C ARG A 362 41.72 -10.99 0.99
N LYS A 363 41.48 -11.24 2.30
CA LYS A 363 42.11 -12.34 3.07
C LYS A 363 41.28 -13.64 3.01
N LEU A 364 40.14 -13.65 2.40
CA LEU A 364 39.21 -14.79 2.34
C LEU A 364 39.24 -15.41 0.96
N ASP A 365 39.14 -16.74 0.88
CA ASP A 365 39.09 -17.48 -0.37
C ASP A 365 37.70 -17.51 -0.99
N ILE A 366 37.63 -17.37 -2.31
CA ILE A 366 36.38 -17.58 -3.05
C ILE A 366 36.25 -19.06 -3.35
N ARG A 367 35.09 -19.62 -2.99
CA ARG A 367 34.74 -21.02 -3.31
C ARG A 367 33.29 -21.06 -3.80
N GLN A 368 33.08 -21.88 -4.81
CA GLN A 368 31.72 -22.34 -5.14
C GLN A 368 31.35 -23.42 -4.14
N VAL A 369 30.15 -23.32 -3.55
CA VAL A 369 29.66 -24.26 -2.54
C VAL A 369 28.43 -24.99 -3.05
N THR A 370 28.13 -26.13 -2.45
CA THR A 370 26.97 -26.94 -2.80
C THR A 370 25.65 -26.33 -2.27
N ALA A 371 24.53 -26.75 -2.88
CA ALA A 371 23.22 -26.30 -2.41
C ALA A 371 22.91 -26.70 -0.95
N PRO A 372 23.29 -27.89 -0.43
CA PRO A 372 23.15 -28.23 0.99
C PRO A 372 23.97 -27.31 1.92
N GLU A 373 25.24 -27.02 1.61
CA GLU A 373 26.08 -26.09 2.38
C GLU A 373 25.46 -24.69 2.40
N ALA A 374 25.04 -24.18 1.23
CA ALA A 374 24.37 -22.89 1.11
C ALA A 374 23.04 -22.87 1.87
N LYS A 375 22.28 -23.96 1.87
CA LYS A 375 21.02 -24.08 2.61
C LYS A 375 21.25 -23.99 4.12
N THR A 376 22.24 -24.70 4.64
CA THR A 376 22.61 -24.65 6.05
C THR A 376 23.03 -23.25 6.47
N PHE A 377 23.93 -22.64 5.69
CA PHE A 377 24.40 -21.28 5.98
C PHE A 377 23.29 -20.23 5.92
N LEU A 378 22.48 -20.22 4.85
CA LEU A 378 21.40 -19.22 4.67
C LEU A 378 20.27 -19.38 5.70
N LYS A 379 19.97 -20.60 6.14
CA LYS A 379 18.98 -20.80 7.22
C LYS A 379 19.46 -20.18 8.54
N ALA A 380 20.73 -20.24 8.84
CA ALA A 380 21.31 -19.72 10.07
C ALA A 380 21.58 -18.20 10.02
N ASN A 381 21.81 -17.62 8.83
CA ASN A 381 22.37 -16.27 8.69
C ASN A 381 21.51 -15.29 7.88
N HIS A 382 20.43 -15.72 7.25
CA HIS A 382 19.58 -14.85 6.41
C HIS A 382 18.14 -14.86 6.88
N LEU A 383 17.53 -13.69 7.11
CA LEU A 383 16.19 -13.56 7.66
C LEU A 383 15.11 -14.27 6.80
N MET A 384 15.23 -14.20 5.47
CA MET A 384 14.34 -14.93 4.57
C MET A 384 14.77 -16.38 4.31
N GLY A 385 15.87 -16.86 4.88
CA GLY A 385 16.39 -18.20 4.74
C GLY A 385 16.83 -18.55 3.32
N PHE A 386 16.90 -19.85 3.05
CA PHE A 386 17.33 -20.42 1.77
C PHE A 386 16.33 -20.18 0.64
N ALA A 387 16.85 -19.91 -0.55
CA ALA A 387 16.12 -19.99 -1.81
C ALA A 387 16.99 -20.67 -2.85
N SER A 388 16.39 -21.51 -3.69
CA SER A 388 17.11 -22.22 -4.78
C SER A 388 17.73 -21.23 -5.75
N ALA A 389 18.94 -21.50 -6.18
CA ALA A 389 19.71 -20.70 -7.13
C ALA A 389 20.55 -21.63 -8.03
N SER A 390 21.09 -21.08 -9.12
CA SER A 390 21.93 -21.84 -10.06
C SER A 390 23.35 -22.03 -9.52
N VAL A 391 23.88 -21.00 -8.83
CA VAL A 391 25.23 -20.98 -8.30
C VAL A 391 25.26 -20.34 -6.90
N TYR A 392 26.11 -20.87 -6.04
CA TYR A 392 26.38 -20.37 -4.71
C TYR A 392 27.88 -20.08 -4.58
N LEU A 393 28.24 -18.81 -4.41
CA LEU A 393 29.61 -18.36 -4.20
C LEU A 393 29.80 -17.97 -2.74
N ALA A 394 30.84 -18.43 -2.12
CA ALA A 394 31.16 -18.12 -0.74
C ALA A 394 32.57 -17.52 -0.60
N LEU A 395 32.72 -16.62 0.37
CA LEU A 395 34.01 -16.29 0.94
C LEU A 395 34.22 -17.16 2.18
N LYS A 396 35.26 -17.97 2.16
CA LYS A 396 35.64 -18.85 3.27
C LYS A 396 36.88 -18.33 3.99
N ASP A 397 36.86 -18.51 5.31
CA ASP A 397 38.03 -18.43 6.18
C ASP A 397 38.34 -19.87 6.61
N VAL A 398 39.41 -20.43 6.07
CA VAL A 398 39.68 -21.87 6.12
C VAL A 398 38.46 -22.63 5.53
N ASP A 399 37.69 -23.32 6.35
CA ASP A 399 36.51 -24.08 5.92
C ASP A 399 35.17 -23.39 6.26
N GLN A 400 35.22 -22.28 7.00
CA GLN A 400 34.02 -21.59 7.45
C GLN A 400 33.53 -20.57 6.42
N ILE A 401 32.29 -20.65 6.03
CA ILE A 401 31.64 -19.65 5.19
C ILE A 401 31.43 -18.37 6.01
N LYS A 402 32.04 -17.25 5.59
CA LYS A 402 31.88 -15.93 6.19
C LYS A 402 30.88 -15.07 5.41
N VAL A 403 30.81 -15.23 4.10
CA VAL A 403 29.85 -14.54 3.23
C VAL A 403 29.37 -15.51 2.16
N LEU A 404 28.11 -15.41 1.77
CA LEU A 404 27.52 -16.17 0.68
C LEU A 404 26.68 -15.29 -0.24
N LEU A 405 26.91 -15.45 -1.54
CA LEU A 405 26.15 -14.86 -2.64
C LEU A 405 25.52 -15.99 -3.46
N SER A 406 24.20 -15.95 -3.69
CA SER A 406 23.51 -16.91 -4.54
C SER A 406 22.98 -16.25 -5.80
N LEU A 407 23.22 -16.86 -6.95
CA LEU A 407 22.93 -16.37 -8.28
C LEU A 407 21.98 -17.31 -9.01
N ARG A 408 21.00 -16.77 -9.71
CA ARG A 408 20.12 -17.51 -10.63
C ARG A 408 20.25 -16.92 -12.01
N PHE A 409 20.51 -17.76 -12.98
CA PHE A 409 20.53 -17.39 -14.39
C PHE A 409 19.10 -17.40 -14.94
N GLU A 410 18.68 -16.32 -15.57
CA GLU A 410 17.35 -16.13 -16.15
C GLU A 410 17.52 -15.53 -17.57
N GLY A 411 17.77 -16.42 -18.54
CA GLY A 411 18.15 -16.03 -19.91
C GLY A 411 19.46 -15.23 -19.92
N SER A 412 19.47 -14.05 -20.53
CA SER A 412 20.62 -13.14 -20.61
C SER A 412 20.86 -12.33 -19.32
N GLN A 413 20.06 -12.53 -18.29
CA GLN A 413 20.17 -11.77 -17.04
C GLN A 413 20.47 -12.70 -15.87
N VAL A 414 21.16 -12.16 -14.88
CA VAL A 414 21.46 -12.88 -13.64
C VAL A 414 20.78 -12.17 -12.47
N LYS A 415 20.07 -12.96 -11.69
CA LYS A 415 19.44 -12.49 -10.46
C LYS A 415 20.31 -12.84 -9.26
N ILE A 416 20.63 -11.84 -8.44
CA ILE A 416 21.12 -12.09 -7.10
C ILE A 416 19.91 -12.46 -6.23
N VAL A 417 19.89 -13.72 -5.76
CA VAL A 417 18.75 -14.26 -4.99
C VAL A 417 18.93 -14.01 -3.51
N ARG A 418 20.14 -14.23 -2.97
CA ARG A 418 20.49 -14.00 -1.57
C ARG A 418 21.93 -13.51 -1.45
N PHE A 419 22.12 -12.64 -0.47
CA PHE A 419 23.43 -12.27 0.04
C PHE A 419 23.36 -12.25 1.57
N ALA A 420 24.29 -12.94 2.23
CA ALA A 420 24.38 -12.97 3.69
C ALA A 420 25.81 -13.06 4.16
N SER A 421 26.11 -12.40 5.28
CA SER A 421 27.32 -12.63 6.08
C SER A 421 26.98 -13.55 7.26
N ALA A 422 27.98 -14.20 7.83
CA ALA A 422 27.84 -14.92 9.09
C ALA A 422 27.37 -13.97 10.20
N LEU A 423 26.62 -14.50 11.17
CA LEU A 423 26.12 -13.70 12.29
C LEU A 423 27.28 -12.97 12.98
N SER A 424 26.98 -11.76 13.42
CA SER A 424 27.93 -10.89 14.15
C SER A 424 29.28 -10.70 13.46
N THR A 425 29.33 -10.83 12.13
CA THR A 425 30.54 -10.67 11.32
C THR A 425 30.32 -9.62 10.23
N VAL A 426 31.26 -8.70 10.08
CA VAL A 426 31.30 -7.74 8.96
C VAL A 426 32.47 -8.10 8.06
N VAL A 427 32.21 -8.42 6.79
CA VAL A 427 33.26 -8.66 5.80
C VAL A 427 33.35 -7.49 4.84
N VAL A 428 34.34 -6.63 5.09
CA VAL A 428 34.58 -5.43 4.28
C VAL A 428 34.96 -5.84 2.85
N GLY A 429 34.20 -5.33 1.86
CA GLY A 429 34.39 -5.67 0.45
C GLY A 429 33.87 -7.05 0.05
N GLY A 430 33.18 -7.78 0.94
CA GLY A 430 32.69 -9.13 0.67
C GLY A 430 31.75 -9.22 -0.52
N TYR A 431 30.75 -8.33 -0.58
CA TYR A 431 29.82 -8.26 -1.69
C TYR A 431 30.51 -7.92 -3.01
N SER A 432 31.34 -6.87 -3.02
CA SER A 432 32.04 -6.41 -4.22
C SER A 432 33.00 -7.46 -4.76
N LYS A 433 33.72 -8.20 -3.89
CA LYS A 433 34.63 -9.28 -4.31
C LYS A 433 33.88 -10.42 -4.99
N LEU A 434 32.78 -10.89 -4.38
CA LEU A 434 31.96 -11.97 -4.95
C LEU A 434 31.26 -11.52 -6.24
N LEU A 435 30.78 -10.28 -6.30
CA LEU A 435 30.14 -9.73 -7.50
C LEU A 435 31.11 -9.64 -8.68
N LYS A 436 32.29 -9.05 -8.46
CA LYS A 436 33.34 -8.96 -9.49
C LYS A 436 33.78 -10.34 -9.99
N TYR A 437 33.97 -11.29 -9.08
CA TYR A 437 34.27 -12.67 -9.44
C TYR A 437 33.18 -13.30 -10.29
N ALA A 438 31.91 -13.13 -9.88
CA ALA A 438 30.76 -13.65 -10.61
C ALA A 438 30.67 -13.09 -12.05
N ILE A 439 30.82 -11.76 -12.19
CA ILE A 439 30.80 -11.08 -13.49
C ILE A 439 31.88 -11.65 -14.41
N LYS A 440 33.11 -11.78 -13.91
CA LYS A 440 34.26 -12.28 -14.69
C LYS A 440 34.11 -13.77 -15.04
N THR A 441 33.63 -14.60 -14.09
CA THR A 441 33.59 -16.07 -14.24
C THR A 441 32.45 -16.55 -15.11
N PHE A 442 31.30 -15.90 -15.06
CA PHE A 442 30.06 -16.33 -15.73
C PHE A 442 29.66 -15.46 -16.91
N ASP A 443 30.52 -14.54 -17.32
CA ASP A 443 30.33 -13.68 -18.49
C ASP A 443 28.98 -12.96 -18.48
N ILE A 444 28.71 -12.20 -17.42
CA ILE A 444 27.41 -11.61 -17.14
C ILE A 444 27.33 -10.19 -17.69
N ASP A 445 26.31 -9.90 -18.52
CA ASP A 445 26.04 -8.57 -19.05
C ASP A 445 25.14 -7.73 -18.15
N LYS A 446 24.18 -8.39 -17.50
CA LYS A 446 23.16 -7.71 -16.72
C LYS A 446 22.83 -8.46 -15.45
N ILE A 447 22.90 -7.75 -14.33
CA ILE A 447 22.57 -8.29 -13.02
C ILE A 447 21.43 -7.49 -12.42
N TYR A 448 20.51 -8.15 -11.74
CA TYR A 448 19.51 -7.47 -10.93
C TYR A 448 19.32 -8.14 -9.58
N THR A 449 18.85 -7.33 -8.63
CA THR A 449 18.53 -7.78 -7.28
C THR A 449 17.33 -7.04 -6.71
N PHE A 450 16.77 -7.56 -5.63
CA PHE A 450 15.71 -6.92 -4.86
C PHE A 450 16.21 -6.67 -3.44
N VAL A 451 16.23 -5.40 -3.03
CA VAL A 451 16.58 -4.99 -1.68
C VAL A 451 15.31 -4.89 -0.85
N ASP A 452 15.22 -5.64 0.24
CA ASP A 452 14.13 -5.53 1.20
C ASP A 452 14.25 -4.20 1.96
N LEU A 453 13.30 -3.31 1.72
CA LEU A 453 13.33 -1.95 2.26
C LEU A 453 13.01 -1.87 3.75
N ARG A 454 12.62 -2.94 4.41
CA ARG A 454 12.42 -2.96 5.87
C ARG A 454 13.71 -2.70 6.65
N TYR A 455 14.84 -3.16 6.11
CA TYR A 455 16.16 -3.08 6.77
C TYR A 455 17.33 -2.85 5.80
N GLY A 456 17.10 -3.05 4.51
CA GLY A 456 18.11 -2.87 3.47
C GLY A 456 18.35 -1.41 3.10
N ASP A 457 19.48 -1.16 2.46
CA ASP A 457 19.88 0.14 1.97
C ASP A 457 20.31 0.03 0.52
N VAL A 458 19.82 0.93 -0.31
CA VAL A 458 20.14 0.97 -1.74
C VAL A 458 21.41 1.78 -2.03
N ALA A 459 21.88 2.60 -1.09
CA ALA A 459 23.01 3.51 -1.30
C ALA A 459 24.27 2.74 -1.70
N SER A 460 24.65 1.71 -0.90
CA SER A 460 25.85 0.92 -1.18
C SER A 460 25.80 0.15 -2.53
N LEU A 461 24.63 -0.15 -3.04
CA LEU A 461 24.49 -0.73 -4.38
C LEU A 461 24.61 0.34 -5.46
N LYS A 462 24.11 1.55 -5.22
CA LYS A 462 24.29 2.69 -6.13
C LYS A 462 25.77 3.04 -6.28
N ASP A 463 26.51 3.03 -5.18
CA ASP A 463 27.97 3.25 -5.19
C ASP A 463 28.73 2.19 -6.00
N MET A 464 28.13 1.03 -6.22
CA MET A 464 28.67 -0.05 -7.07
C MET A 464 28.12 -0.03 -8.51
N GLY A 465 27.42 1.02 -8.91
CA GLY A 465 26.89 1.22 -10.26
C GLY A 465 25.49 0.66 -10.49
N PHE A 466 24.81 0.12 -9.48
CA PHE A 466 23.44 -0.31 -9.64
C PHE A 466 22.47 0.87 -9.76
N VAL A 467 21.55 0.78 -10.70
CA VAL A 467 20.48 1.75 -10.89
C VAL A 467 19.18 1.25 -10.26
N HIS A 468 18.48 2.10 -9.52
CA HIS A 468 17.16 1.81 -8.97
C HIS A 468 16.10 1.98 -10.07
N VAL A 469 15.46 0.89 -10.47
CA VAL A 469 14.47 0.89 -11.57
C VAL A 469 13.02 0.84 -11.11
N GLY A 470 12.76 0.65 -9.83
CA GLY A 470 11.42 0.69 -9.28
C GLY A 470 11.28 0.00 -7.93
N THR A 471 10.17 0.28 -7.25
CA THR A 471 9.84 -0.29 -5.95
C THR A 471 8.51 -1.03 -6.02
N THR A 472 8.48 -2.27 -5.53
CA THR A 472 7.28 -3.08 -5.42
C THR A 472 6.86 -3.21 -3.96
N LEU A 473 5.56 -3.16 -3.67
CA LEU A 473 5.06 -3.43 -2.33
C LEU A 473 5.29 -4.90 -1.98
N GLY A 474 5.94 -5.14 -0.86
CA GLY A 474 6.07 -6.46 -0.27
C GLY A 474 4.83 -6.78 0.57
N TRP A 475 4.49 -8.07 0.61
CA TRP A 475 3.46 -8.56 1.50
C TRP A 475 3.61 -10.07 1.71
N LYS A 476 3.05 -10.58 2.82
CA LYS A 476 2.95 -12.00 3.15
C LYS A 476 1.54 -12.32 3.63
N TRP A 477 1.19 -13.59 3.69
CA TRP A 477 0.05 -14.06 4.44
C TRP A 477 0.41 -14.19 5.91
N THR A 478 -0.55 -14.05 6.80
CA THR A 478 -0.40 -14.30 8.24
C THR A 478 -1.70 -14.85 8.83
N ASP A 479 -1.56 -15.74 9.81
CA ASP A 479 -2.57 -16.21 10.72
C ASP A 479 -2.49 -15.51 12.10
N TYR A 480 -1.70 -14.43 12.16
CA TYR A 480 -1.33 -13.63 13.33
C TYR A 480 -0.26 -14.27 14.26
N ASP A 481 0.05 -15.55 14.13
CA ASP A 481 1.18 -16.19 14.82
C ASP A 481 2.45 -16.19 13.94
N LYS A 482 2.28 -16.51 12.66
CA LYS A 482 3.38 -16.62 11.70
C LYS A 482 3.08 -15.94 10.38
N THR A 483 4.15 -15.68 9.63
CA THR A 483 4.03 -15.20 8.25
C THR A 483 4.37 -16.27 7.23
N TYR A 484 3.56 -16.35 6.18
CA TYR A 484 3.68 -17.31 5.08
C TYR A 484 4.01 -16.60 3.77
N ASN A 485 4.77 -17.28 2.89
CA ASN A 485 5.11 -16.75 1.58
C ASN A 485 3.83 -16.47 0.75
N ARG A 486 3.88 -15.49 -0.13
CA ARG A 486 2.80 -15.16 -1.09
C ARG A 486 2.31 -16.38 -1.88
N LEU A 487 3.20 -17.30 -2.19
CA LEU A 487 2.89 -18.52 -2.96
C LEU A 487 2.29 -19.64 -2.10
N PHE A 488 2.21 -19.47 -0.78
CA PHE A 488 1.67 -20.49 0.12
C PHE A 488 0.26 -20.95 -0.27
N CYS A 489 -0.63 -20.03 -0.57
CA CYS A 489 -1.97 -20.34 -1.04
C CYS A 489 -2.04 -20.74 -2.52
N LYS A 490 -0.97 -20.56 -3.30
CA LYS A 490 -0.97 -20.90 -4.73
C LYS A 490 -0.79 -22.39 -4.99
N ALA A 491 -0.01 -23.07 -4.17
CA ALA A 491 0.35 -24.47 -4.35
C ALA A 491 -0.86 -25.44 -4.28
N ASN A 492 -1.96 -25.05 -3.64
CA ASN A 492 -3.13 -25.91 -3.42
C ASN A 492 -4.39 -25.42 -4.13
N MET A 493 -4.27 -24.49 -5.08
CA MET A 493 -5.43 -23.91 -5.80
C MET A 493 -6.02 -24.84 -6.86
N ASP A 494 -5.16 -25.62 -7.52
CA ASP A 494 -5.57 -26.38 -8.71
C ASP A 494 -6.53 -27.52 -8.35
N GLU A 495 -6.44 -28.10 -7.15
CA GLU A 495 -7.30 -29.16 -6.68
C GLU A 495 -8.70 -28.70 -6.25
N ARG A 496 -8.86 -27.43 -5.86
CA ARG A 496 -10.10 -26.90 -5.23
C ARG A 496 -10.88 -25.91 -6.08
N LYS A 497 -10.40 -25.54 -7.28
CA LYS A 497 -11.01 -24.50 -8.15
C LYS A 497 -11.23 -23.14 -7.47
N LEU A 498 -10.52 -22.84 -6.37
CA LEU A 498 -10.61 -21.59 -5.62
C LEU A 498 -9.58 -20.58 -6.10
N THR A 499 -9.91 -19.30 -5.98
CA THR A 499 -8.89 -18.25 -6.12
C THR A 499 -7.98 -18.22 -4.89
N GLN A 500 -6.74 -17.73 -5.06
CA GLN A 500 -5.79 -17.58 -3.94
C GLN A 500 -6.40 -16.82 -2.74
N LYS A 501 -7.28 -15.85 -3.00
CA LYS A 501 -7.92 -15.03 -1.96
C LYS A 501 -9.00 -15.83 -1.21
N GLU A 502 -9.76 -16.64 -1.91
CA GLU A 502 -10.80 -17.50 -1.31
C GLU A 502 -10.15 -18.58 -0.45
N TYR A 503 -9.12 -19.25 -0.97
CA TYR A 503 -8.38 -20.24 -0.20
C TYR A 503 -7.70 -19.64 1.05
N ALA A 504 -7.12 -18.46 0.94
CA ALA A 504 -6.58 -17.76 2.10
C ALA A 504 -7.66 -17.41 3.14
N LYS A 505 -8.86 -17.03 2.67
CA LYS A 505 -10.00 -16.75 3.56
C LYS A 505 -10.48 -18.00 4.31
N GLU A 506 -10.53 -19.15 3.63
CA GLU A 506 -10.86 -20.44 4.28
C GLU A 506 -9.85 -20.81 5.37
N LEU A 507 -8.57 -20.52 5.15
CA LEU A 507 -7.51 -20.73 6.13
C LEU A 507 -7.42 -19.66 7.21
N GLY A 508 -8.32 -18.67 7.23
CA GLY A 508 -8.28 -17.55 8.17
C GLY A 508 -7.10 -16.58 7.94
N LEU A 509 -6.40 -16.68 6.78
CA LEU A 509 -5.23 -15.88 6.51
C LEU A 509 -5.59 -14.48 6.02
N VAL A 510 -4.86 -13.49 6.50
CA VAL A 510 -4.91 -12.09 6.04
C VAL A 510 -3.57 -11.65 5.48
N LYS A 511 -3.52 -10.48 4.84
CA LYS A 511 -2.27 -9.94 4.32
C LYS A 511 -1.61 -9.02 5.33
N ILE A 512 -0.29 -9.15 5.47
CA ILE A 512 0.54 -8.16 6.12
C ILE A 512 1.46 -7.54 5.07
N TYR A 513 1.37 -6.22 4.92
CA TYR A 513 2.19 -5.46 3.98
C TYR A 513 3.45 -4.96 4.69
N ASP A 514 4.52 -4.77 3.92
CA ASP A 514 5.80 -4.25 4.41
C ASP A 514 6.29 -3.01 3.62
N ALA A 515 7.50 -2.56 3.88
CA ALA A 515 8.08 -1.41 3.19
C ALA A 515 8.37 -1.67 1.71
N GLY A 516 8.29 -2.91 1.26
CA GLY A 516 8.50 -3.29 -0.13
C GLY A 516 9.93 -3.64 -0.47
N GLN A 517 10.16 -3.79 -1.77
CA GLN A 517 11.45 -4.18 -2.32
C GLN A 517 11.86 -3.23 -3.45
N ALA A 518 13.05 -2.68 -3.36
CA ALA A 518 13.64 -1.92 -4.44
C ALA A 518 14.33 -2.85 -5.45
N LYS A 519 13.95 -2.78 -6.73
CA LYS A 519 14.63 -3.48 -7.81
C LYS A 519 15.84 -2.64 -8.25
N MET A 520 17.03 -3.24 -8.13
CA MET A 520 18.30 -2.65 -8.51
C MET A 520 18.88 -3.41 -9.70
N VAL A 521 19.38 -2.71 -10.70
CA VAL A 521 19.93 -3.28 -11.93
C VAL A 521 21.33 -2.73 -12.17
N LEU A 522 22.27 -3.61 -12.49
CA LEU A 522 23.61 -3.29 -12.96
C LEU A 522 23.76 -3.81 -14.39
N SER A 523 24.05 -2.91 -15.34
CA SER A 523 24.55 -3.28 -16.66
C SER A 523 26.07 -3.29 -16.60
N VAL A 524 26.67 -4.34 -17.12
CA VAL A 524 28.13 -4.50 -17.17
C VAL A 524 28.55 -4.08 -18.58
N ASP A 525 29.14 -2.89 -18.70
CA ASP A 525 29.75 -2.47 -19.94
C ASP A 525 30.99 -3.31 -20.18
N ARG A 526 30.93 -4.17 -21.17
CA ARG A 526 32.13 -4.76 -21.71
C ARG A 526 32.81 -3.69 -22.54
N GLY A 527 33.74 -2.97 -21.93
CA GLY A 527 34.62 -2.14 -22.74
C GLY A 527 35.09 -2.99 -23.92
N SER A 528 34.90 -2.50 -25.11
CA SER A 528 35.56 -3.03 -26.30
C SER A 528 37.06 -2.94 -26.03
N ASP A 529 37.60 -4.00 -25.43
CA ASP A 529 39.06 -4.19 -25.42
C ASP A 529 39.46 -4.34 -26.90
N GLY A 530 39.94 -3.19 -27.44
CA GLY A 530 40.65 -3.13 -28.69
C GLY A 530 42.05 -3.75 -28.57
#